data_978d45e274e6ede8eefe42e1616f570f
#
_entry.id   978d45e274e6ede8eefe42e1616f570f
#
_cell.length_a   1.000
_cell.length_b   1.000
_cell.length_c   1.000
_cell.angle_alpha   90.00
_cell.angle_beta   90.00
_cell.angle_gamma   90.00
#
_symmetry.space_group_name_H-M   'P 1'
#
loop_
_entity.id
_entity.type
_entity.pdbx_description
1 polymer ?
#
loop_
_entity_poly.entity_id
_entity_poly.type
_entity_poly.pdbx_seq_one_letter_code
_entity_poly.pdbx_strand_id
1 'polypeptide(L)'
;MLRKAAKLVPPRRAEDVRLWLGVHDLSRIEWTAAVQLPARGERRYDVQFAVEIPATLFPTHSVWEHLQIFTRLQSPAEEGPLEIERENLEELRRDTLGVAHRLKRLGQRFERACVATAAQLRELPDPGLSDILGDLVTQAVDLIADMRQQLHAVTDLREEVRRECALADEFLSHQIIDLFAVCEHALAEVLFGPQSTLRPESTPWAEDLRCLLAEGLGEELVQRRARGWLTPRADAPGELGQFLERASRLKKHFQDVLYLDVQAYFVDLRLRNVVGVIAAALAAVMWLSFTLLPIGQSTRAGLGIGTFGVVFAVAYAIKDRLKELTRGWITGRLMRLYGQRVVTLKLPARIDAGRHVLLETRETFDVEAAALGADEGGAVESIGRPRRVVQLKFRMRATLHAAPALEQVHIFSIKHIFRYDLSPIFARLDNAVKQVPVLDAHRRVRFADAPREYRFGVRIAFGAVDGEPVVHNAYLVLSKRGIERIEPRA
;
A
#
# COMPACT_ATOMS: atom_id res chain seq x y z
N MET A 1 22.86 1.67 -8.79
CA MET A 1 22.33 0.32 -9.06
C MET A 1 20.93 0.25 -8.48
N LEU A 2 19.91 0.62 -9.24
CA LEU A 2 18.50 0.39 -8.93
C LEU A 2 18.27 -1.13 -9.08
N ARG A 3 18.11 -1.83 -7.95
CA ARG A 3 17.73 -3.25 -7.96
C ARG A 3 16.40 -3.38 -8.69
N LYS A 4 16.33 -4.33 -9.64
CA LYS A 4 15.11 -4.74 -10.34
C LYS A 4 13.95 -4.76 -9.35
N ALA A 5 12.91 -3.98 -9.66
CA ALA A 5 11.64 -4.07 -8.96
C ALA A 5 11.22 -5.55 -8.95
N ALA A 6 11.01 -6.09 -7.76
CA ALA A 6 10.57 -7.47 -7.60
C ALA A 6 9.37 -7.69 -8.52
N LYS A 7 9.41 -8.77 -9.32
CA LYS A 7 8.35 -9.11 -10.29
C LYS A 7 7.00 -9.02 -9.60
N LEU A 8 6.20 -8.08 -10.05
CA LEU A 8 4.83 -7.87 -9.62
C LEU A 8 4.02 -9.14 -9.89
N VAL A 9 3.34 -9.64 -8.88
CA VAL A 9 2.33 -10.67 -9.10
C VAL A 9 1.22 -10.03 -9.94
N PRO A 10 0.87 -10.61 -11.10
CA PRO A 10 -0.12 -10.00 -11.99
C PRO A 10 -1.45 -9.80 -11.25
N PRO A 11 -2.16 -8.68 -11.49
CA PRO A 11 -3.42 -8.40 -10.81
C PRO A 11 -4.45 -9.48 -11.16
N ARG A 12 -5.02 -10.13 -10.15
CA ARG A 12 -6.25 -10.92 -10.34
C ARG A 12 -7.44 -9.97 -10.35
N ARG A 13 -8.36 -10.17 -11.29
CA ARG A 13 -9.60 -9.40 -11.41
C ARG A 13 -10.75 -10.28 -10.91
N ALA A 14 -11.49 -9.81 -9.90
CA ALA A 14 -12.93 -10.03 -9.86
C ALA A 14 -13.57 -8.88 -10.65
N GLU A 15 -14.77 -9.02 -11.16
CA GLU A 15 -15.40 -8.07 -12.08
C GLU A 15 -15.29 -6.58 -11.65
N ASP A 16 -15.25 -6.31 -10.34
CA ASP A 16 -15.23 -4.94 -9.76
C ASP A 16 -14.02 -4.63 -8.86
N VAL A 17 -13.04 -5.54 -8.76
CA VAL A 17 -11.91 -5.36 -7.84
C VAL A 17 -10.59 -5.73 -8.49
N ARG A 18 -9.60 -4.87 -8.31
CA ARG A 18 -8.22 -5.14 -8.72
C ARG A 18 -7.35 -5.21 -7.49
N LEU A 19 -6.84 -6.41 -7.20
CA LEU A 19 -5.84 -6.64 -6.16
C LEU A 19 -4.45 -6.64 -6.76
N TRP A 20 -3.52 -6.06 -6.04
CA TRP A 20 -2.12 -6.04 -6.41
C TRP A 20 -1.24 -6.16 -5.17
N LEU A 21 -0.18 -6.96 -5.28
CA LEU A 21 0.86 -7.14 -4.26
C LEU A 21 2.22 -6.80 -4.87
N GLY A 22 3.01 -6.00 -4.17
CA GLY A 22 4.35 -5.62 -4.59
C GLY A 22 5.24 -5.17 -3.44
N VAL A 23 6.42 -4.74 -3.77
CA VAL A 23 7.40 -4.20 -2.85
C VAL A 23 7.40 -2.68 -3.01
N HIS A 24 7.23 -1.96 -1.91
CA HIS A 24 7.29 -0.50 -1.91
C HIS A 24 8.74 0.00 -1.88
N ASP A 25 9.52 -0.57 -0.98
CA ASP A 25 10.95 -0.33 -0.81
C ASP A 25 11.64 -1.58 -0.25
N LEU A 26 12.90 -1.49 0.13
CA LEU A 26 13.66 -2.64 0.64
C LEU A 26 13.08 -3.24 1.92
N SER A 27 12.28 -2.50 2.68
CA SER A 27 11.74 -2.92 3.97
C SER A 27 10.22 -3.11 3.99
N ARG A 28 9.50 -2.56 3.02
CA ARG A 28 8.04 -2.48 3.07
C ARG A 28 7.41 -3.24 1.92
N ILE A 29 6.48 -4.11 2.27
CA ILE A 29 5.53 -4.66 1.30
C ILE A 29 4.35 -3.70 1.14
N GLU A 30 3.84 -3.62 -0.08
CA GLU A 30 2.64 -2.84 -0.39
C GLU A 30 1.63 -3.75 -1.08
N TRP A 31 0.38 -3.71 -0.62
CA TRP A 31 -0.74 -4.28 -1.36
C TRP A 31 -1.82 -3.24 -1.54
N THR A 32 -2.51 -3.33 -2.65
CA THR A 32 -3.56 -2.37 -2.98
C THR A 32 -4.81 -3.08 -3.42
N ALA A 33 -5.95 -2.49 -3.05
CA ALA A 33 -7.26 -2.89 -3.52
C ALA A 33 -7.98 -1.68 -4.12
N ALA A 34 -8.32 -1.74 -5.39
CA ALA A 34 -9.18 -0.75 -6.04
C ALA A 34 -10.60 -1.30 -6.10
N VAL A 35 -11.56 -0.52 -5.59
CA VAL A 35 -12.96 -0.89 -5.45
C VAL A 35 -13.82 0.14 -6.15
N GLN A 36 -14.75 -0.29 -6.99
CA GLN A 36 -15.69 0.62 -7.65
C GLN A 36 -16.74 1.11 -6.66
N LEU A 37 -17.11 2.38 -6.79
CA LEU A 37 -18.19 2.99 -6.03
C LEU A 37 -19.53 2.35 -6.43
N PRO A 38 -20.43 2.09 -5.47
CA PRO A 38 -21.77 1.65 -5.80
C PRO A 38 -22.58 2.82 -6.41
N ALA A 39 -23.31 2.58 -7.48
CA ALA A 39 -24.16 3.58 -8.10
C ALA A 39 -25.30 4.03 -7.16
N ARG A 40 -25.80 3.13 -6.30
CA ARG A 40 -26.84 3.42 -5.30
C ARG A 40 -26.63 2.58 -4.05
N GLY A 41 -27.05 3.09 -2.90
CA GLY A 41 -27.02 2.37 -1.63
C GLY A 41 -25.59 2.20 -1.06
N GLU A 42 -25.30 1.01 -0.58
CA GLU A 42 -24.03 0.68 0.05
C GLU A 42 -23.44 -0.65 -0.49
N ARG A 43 -22.13 -0.76 -0.46
CA ARG A 43 -21.39 -1.97 -0.78
C ARG A 43 -20.54 -2.39 0.42
N ARG A 44 -20.69 -3.64 0.84
CA ARG A 44 -19.89 -4.21 1.95
C ARG A 44 -18.85 -5.17 1.42
N TYR A 45 -17.62 -5.07 1.94
CA TYR A 45 -16.53 -5.96 1.58
C TYR A 45 -15.52 -6.12 2.71
N ASP A 46 -14.76 -7.20 2.63
CA ASP A 46 -13.67 -7.56 3.53
C ASP A 46 -12.33 -7.53 2.80
N VAL A 47 -11.31 -6.94 3.43
CA VAL A 47 -9.91 -7.06 3.01
C VAL A 47 -9.16 -7.77 4.12
N GLN A 48 -8.45 -8.84 3.76
CA GLN A 48 -7.65 -9.61 4.70
C GLN A 48 -6.21 -9.67 4.22
N PHE A 49 -5.29 -9.60 5.16
CA PHE A 49 -3.87 -9.77 4.93
C PHE A 49 -3.31 -10.63 6.05
N ALA A 50 -2.54 -11.65 5.68
CA ALA A 50 -1.86 -12.50 6.64
C ALA A 50 -0.40 -12.71 6.22
N VAL A 51 0.50 -12.66 7.19
CA VAL A 51 1.93 -12.99 7.01
C VAL A 51 2.31 -14.07 8.01
N GLU A 52 2.99 -15.10 7.52
CA GLU A 52 3.53 -16.18 8.32
C GLU A 52 5.00 -15.92 8.62
N ILE A 53 5.31 -15.66 9.89
CA ILE A 53 6.66 -15.33 10.35
C ILE A 53 7.14 -16.45 11.30
N PRO A 54 8.36 -16.96 11.15
CA PRO A 54 8.93 -17.88 12.14
C PRO A 54 8.89 -17.26 13.54
N ALA A 55 8.44 -18.02 14.54
CA ALA A 55 8.24 -17.50 15.90
C ALA A 55 9.53 -16.90 16.52
N THR A 56 10.69 -17.39 16.12
CA THR A 56 12.00 -16.89 16.55
C THR A 56 12.33 -15.50 16.02
N LEU A 57 11.71 -15.09 14.91
CA LEU A 57 11.94 -13.81 14.24
C LEU A 57 10.86 -12.79 14.54
N PHE A 58 9.82 -13.21 15.26
CA PHE A 58 8.68 -12.33 15.55
C PHE A 58 9.08 -11.18 16.49
N PRO A 59 8.85 -9.91 16.12
CA PRO A 59 9.13 -8.76 16.97
C PRO A 59 8.09 -8.64 18.10
N THR A 60 8.52 -8.16 19.26
CA THR A 60 7.65 -7.94 20.43
C THR A 60 6.92 -6.60 20.42
N HIS A 61 7.07 -5.81 19.35
CA HIS A 61 6.46 -4.48 19.24
C HIS A 61 5.00 -4.52 18.77
N SER A 62 4.31 -3.40 18.96
CA SER A 62 2.94 -3.25 18.48
C SER A 62 2.86 -3.41 16.96
N VAL A 63 2.03 -4.35 16.50
CA VAL A 63 1.86 -4.62 15.07
C VAL A 63 1.23 -3.45 14.31
N TRP A 64 0.45 -2.61 14.98
CA TRP A 64 -0.19 -1.43 14.40
C TRP A 64 0.80 -0.33 13.98
N GLU A 65 1.92 -0.20 14.68
CA GLU A 65 2.95 0.81 14.39
C GLU A 65 3.62 0.60 13.04
N HIS A 66 3.62 -0.64 12.55
CA HIS A 66 4.26 -1.03 11.31
C HIS A 66 3.29 -1.07 10.12
N LEU A 67 1.96 -0.89 10.35
CA LEU A 67 0.94 -0.90 9.32
C LEU A 67 0.49 0.52 8.98
N GLN A 68 0.71 0.92 7.75
CA GLN A 68 0.22 2.17 7.18
C GLN A 68 -0.93 1.86 6.23
N ILE A 69 -2.06 2.54 6.43
CA ILE A 69 -3.26 2.38 5.59
C ILE A 69 -3.61 3.75 5.02
N PHE A 70 -3.71 3.81 3.71
CA PHE A 70 -4.15 4.99 2.97
C PHE A 70 -5.34 4.62 2.09
N THR A 71 -6.37 5.44 2.12
CA THR A 71 -7.48 5.33 1.18
C THR A 71 -7.61 6.65 0.44
N ARG A 72 -7.70 6.58 -0.87
CA ARG A 72 -7.84 7.76 -1.72
C ARG A 72 -8.82 7.50 -2.85
N LEU A 73 -9.39 8.56 -3.37
CA LEU A 73 -10.13 8.54 -4.61
C LEU A 73 -9.19 8.14 -5.76
N GLN A 74 -9.70 7.42 -6.72
CA GLN A 74 -8.96 7.08 -7.91
C GLN A 74 -9.50 7.92 -9.06
N SER A 75 -8.63 8.79 -9.59
CA SER A 75 -8.93 9.51 -10.82
C SER A 75 -9.18 8.53 -11.96
N PRO A 76 -10.18 8.74 -12.79
CA PRO A 76 -10.44 7.91 -13.94
C PRO A 76 -9.21 7.89 -14.83
N ALA A 77 -8.91 6.72 -15.32
CA ALA A 77 -7.91 6.54 -16.35
C ALA A 77 -8.64 6.69 -17.69
N GLU A 78 -9.04 7.87 -18.06
CA GLU A 78 -9.81 8.08 -19.27
C GLU A 78 -8.95 8.05 -20.53
N GLU A 79 -9.48 7.36 -21.55
CA GLU A 79 -9.01 7.36 -22.93
C GLU A 79 -9.86 8.36 -23.77
N GLY A 80 -10.31 9.44 -23.16
CA GLY A 80 -11.08 10.51 -23.82
C GLY A 80 -10.22 11.69 -24.28
N PRO A 81 -10.77 12.64 -25.03
CA PRO A 81 -10.10 13.89 -25.31
C PRO A 81 -9.69 14.57 -24.00
N LEU A 82 -8.56 15.25 -24.03
CA LEU A 82 -8.06 15.97 -22.88
C LEU A 82 -8.72 17.36 -22.89
N GLU A 83 -9.65 17.57 -21.99
CA GLU A 83 -10.21 18.90 -21.71
C GLU A 83 -9.73 19.32 -20.31
N ILE A 84 -8.93 20.38 -20.23
CA ILE A 84 -8.44 20.90 -18.97
C ILE A 84 -9.38 22.04 -18.54
N GLU A 85 -10.17 21.78 -17.47
CA GLU A 85 -11.03 22.77 -16.86
C GLU A 85 -10.19 23.84 -16.13
N ARG A 86 -10.41 25.11 -16.41
CA ARG A 86 -9.59 26.22 -15.91
C ARG A 86 -10.31 27.14 -14.94
N GLU A 87 -11.60 27.08 -14.92
CA GLU A 87 -12.38 27.94 -14.02
C GLU A 87 -12.35 27.41 -12.58
N ASN A 88 -12.24 26.10 -12.44
CA ASN A 88 -12.19 25.41 -11.15
C ASN A 88 -10.78 24.85 -10.90
N LEU A 89 -10.08 25.37 -9.89
CA LEU A 89 -8.72 24.95 -9.53
C LEU A 89 -8.61 23.46 -9.18
N GLU A 90 -9.68 22.86 -8.67
CA GLU A 90 -9.67 21.45 -8.30
C GLU A 90 -9.84 20.54 -9.51
N GLU A 91 -10.62 20.97 -10.47
CA GLU A 91 -10.75 20.28 -11.75
C GLU A 91 -9.44 20.35 -12.51
N LEU A 92 -8.82 21.51 -12.58
CA LEU A 92 -7.48 21.69 -13.14
C LEU A 92 -6.46 20.73 -12.49
N ARG A 93 -6.47 20.59 -11.17
CA ARG A 93 -5.59 19.63 -10.46
C ARG A 93 -5.88 18.18 -10.81
N ARG A 94 -7.17 17.81 -10.92
CA ARG A 94 -7.58 16.45 -11.30
C ARG A 94 -7.17 16.11 -12.74
N ASP A 95 -7.40 17.04 -13.67
CA ASP A 95 -7.04 16.85 -15.07
C ASP A 95 -5.53 16.75 -15.23
N THR A 96 -4.76 17.58 -14.52
CA THR A 96 -3.31 17.49 -14.45
C THR A 96 -2.86 16.10 -13.94
N LEU A 97 -3.51 15.55 -12.91
CA LEU A 97 -3.25 14.18 -12.45
C LEU A 97 -3.66 13.14 -13.50
N GLY A 98 -4.75 13.34 -14.21
CA GLY A 98 -5.20 12.50 -15.31
C GLY A 98 -4.12 12.38 -16.39
N VAL A 99 -3.57 13.52 -16.82
CA VAL A 99 -2.44 13.57 -17.77
C VAL A 99 -1.22 12.84 -17.23
N ALA A 100 -0.81 13.12 -16.01
CA ALA A 100 0.32 12.45 -15.37
C ALA A 100 0.14 10.93 -15.32
N HIS A 101 -1.08 10.44 -15.07
CA HIS A 101 -1.40 9.02 -15.09
C HIS A 101 -1.36 8.43 -16.52
N ARG A 102 -1.77 9.19 -17.54
CA ARG A 102 -1.66 8.76 -18.97
C ARG A 102 -0.19 8.63 -19.37
N LEU A 103 0.64 9.63 -19.08
CA LEU A 103 2.08 9.58 -19.33
C LEU A 103 2.74 8.37 -18.65
N LYS A 104 2.44 8.15 -17.39
CA LYS A 104 2.94 6.98 -16.66
C LYS A 104 2.50 5.65 -17.28
N ARG A 105 1.27 5.56 -17.79
CA ARG A 105 0.79 4.34 -18.47
C ARG A 105 1.49 4.11 -19.79
N LEU A 106 1.75 5.17 -20.56
CA LEU A 106 2.52 5.07 -21.80
C LEU A 106 3.92 4.51 -21.52
N GLY A 107 4.64 5.04 -20.53
CA GLY A 107 5.92 4.49 -20.09
C GLY A 107 5.86 3.02 -19.66
N GLN A 108 4.84 2.62 -18.90
CA GLN A 108 4.64 1.21 -18.52
C GLN A 108 4.27 0.30 -19.69
N ARG A 109 3.57 0.81 -20.71
CA ARG A 109 3.27 0.05 -21.94
C ARG A 109 4.55 -0.13 -22.75
N PHE A 110 5.35 0.91 -22.88
CA PHE A 110 6.66 0.89 -23.53
C PHE A 110 7.59 -0.14 -22.83
N GLU A 111 7.75 -0.06 -21.52
CA GLU A 111 8.57 -1.01 -20.75
C GLU A 111 8.10 -2.46 -20.94
N ARG A 112 6.77 -2.71 -20.92
CA ARG A 112 6.22 -4.05 -21.14
C ARG A 112 6.47 -4.56 -22.55
N ALA A 113 6.36 -3.71 -23.56
CA ALA A 113 6.66 -4.07 -24.93
C ALA A 113 8.15 -4.46 -25.05
N CYS A 114 9.06 -3.69 -24.45
CA CYS A 114 10.48 -4.04 -24.40
C CYS A 114 10.73 -5.39 -23.71
N VAL A 115 10.11 -5.64 -22.55
CA VAL A 115 10.28 -6.90 -21.79
C VAL A 115 9.68 -8.10 -22.52
N ALA A 116 8.51 -7.95 -23.13
CA ALA A 116 7.86 -9.02 -23.90
C ALA A 116 8.76 -9.44 -25.08
N THR A 117 9.34 -8.47 -25.73
CA THR A 117 10.25 -8.68 -26.88
C THR A 117 11.56 -9.32 -26.45
N ALA A 118 12.16 -8.91 -25.34
CA ALA A 118 13.37 -9.56 -24.83
C ALA A 118 13.15 -11.07 -24.54
N ALA A 119 11.91 -11.48 -24.22
CA ALA A 119 11.54 -12.87 -24.02
C ALA A 119 11.31 -13.64 -25.34
N GLN A 120 10.88 -12.95 -26.41
CA GLN A 120 10.55 -13.54 -27.72
C GLN A 120 11.73 -13.52 -28.71
N LEU A 121 12.68 -12.60 -28.54
CA LEU A 121 13.81 -12.34 -29.46
C LEU A 121 14.89 -13.43 -29.46
N ARG A 122 14.57 -14.66 -29.06
CA ARG A 122 15.47 -15.78 -29.34
C ARG A 122 15.53 -16.15 -30.83
N GLU A 123 14.63 -15.66 -31.66
CA GLU A 123 14.53 -16.16 -33.03
C GLU A 123 14.53 -15.12 -34.18
N LEU A 124 14.18 -13.83 -34.03
CA LEU A 124 14.32 -12.75 -35.05
C LEU A 124 13.76 -11.42 -34.54
N PRO A 125 14.31 -10.24 -34.94
CA PRO A 125 13.70 -8.95 -34.59
C PRO A 125 12.36 -8.80 -35.32
N ASP A 126 11.29 -8.67 -34.54
CA ASP A 126 9.95 -8.40 -35.07
C ASP A 126 9.90 -6.94 -35.56
N PRO A 127 9.73 -6.70 -36.89
CA PRO A 127 9.64 -5.35 -37.45
C PRO A 127 8.48 -4.53 -36.85
N GLY A 128 7.44 -5.19 -36.33
CA GLY A 128 6.33 -4.53 -35.68
C GLY A 128 6.67 -3.91 -34.33
N LEU A 129 7.79 -4.26 -33.70
CA LEU A 129 8.17 -3.66 -32.40
C LEU A 129 8.60 -2.20 -32.54
N SER A 130 9.40 -1.90 -33.57
CA SER A 130 9.81 -0.51 -33.88
C SER A 130 8.59 0.39 -33.97
N ASP A 131 7.57 -0.07 -34.72
CA ASP A 131 6.36 0.70 -34.96
C ASP A 131 5.57 0.89 -33.65
N ILE A 132 5.39 -0.18 -32.82
CA ILE A 132 4.70 -0.10 -31.54
C ILE A 132 5.41 0.88 -30.58
N LEU A 133 6.73 0.82 -30.50
CA LEU A 133 7.49 1.70 -29.60
C LEU A 133 7.48 3.15 -30.11
N GLY A 134 7.62 3.34 -31.44
CA GLY A 134 7.50 4.64 -32.09
C GLY A 134 6.13 5.28 -31.86
N ASP A 135 5.05 4.51 -32.03
CA ASP A 135 3.69 4.97 -31.78
C ASP A 135 3.46 5.40 -30.32
N LEU A 136 4.02 4.66 -29.37
CA LEU A 136 3.89 5.02 -27.94
C LEU A 136 4.64 6.31 -27.60
N VAL A 137 5.79 6.56 -28.21
CA VAL A 137 6.54 7.81 -28.05
C VAL A 137 5.79 8.96 -28.70
N THR A 138 5.27 8.78 -29.92
CA THR A 138 4.47 9.78 -30.62
C THR A 138 3.22 10.15 -29.80
N GLN A 139 2.47 9.16 -29.30
CA GLN A 139 1.33 9.41 -28.40
C GLN A 139 1.71 10.21 -27.16
N ALA A 140 2.90 9.98 -26.61
CA ALA A 140 3.37 10.74 -25.46
C ALA A 140 3.70 12.19 -25.81
N VAL A 141 4.37 12.41 -26.94
CA VAL A 141 4.72 13.74 -27.44
C VAL A 141 3.46 14.54 -27.77
N ASP A 142 2.51 13.95 -28.47
CA ASP A 142 1.23 14.59 -28.81
C ASP A 142 0.44 14.98 -27.55
N LEU A 143 0.37 14.09 -26.57
CA LEU A 143 -0.28 14.36 -25.28
C LEU A 143 0.38 15.52 -24.55
N ILE A 144 1.71 15.62 -24.57
CA ILE A 144 2.46 16.71 -23.94
C ILE A 144 2.21 18.03 -24.66
N ALA A 145 2.23 18.01 -25.99
CA ALA A 145 1.98 19.20 -26.80
C ALA A 145 0.57 19.75 -26.62
N ASP A 146 -0.44 18.87 -26.69
CA ASP A 146 -1.86 19.23 -26.47
C ASP A 146 -2.07 19.81 -25.07
N MET A 147 -1.56 19.17 -24.03
CA MET A 147 -1.63 19.65 -22.67
C MET A 147 -1.00 21.04 -22.51
N ARG A 148 0.19 21.28 -23.04
CA ARG A 148 0.87 22.57 -22.97
C ARG A 148 0.09 23.64 -23.71
N GLN A 149 -0.41 23.30 -24.89
CA GLN A 149 -1.27 24.22 -25.64
C GLN A 149 -2.48 24.63 -24.80
N GLN A 150 -3.13 23.69 -24.15
CA GLN A 150 -4.29 23.97 -23.29
C GLN A 150 -3.91 24.79 -22.06
N LEU A 151 -2.79 24.50 -21.36
CA LEU A 151 -2.35 25.26 -20.20
C LEU A 151 -1.98 26.71 -20.52
N HIS A 152 -1.49 26.97 -21.73
CA HIS A 152 -1.00 28.29 -22.14
C HIS A 152 -1.97 29.07 -23.05
N ALA A 153 -3.07 28.48 -23.51
CA ALA A 153 -3.97 29.07 -24.50
C ALA A 153 -4.75 30.30 -23.98
N VAL A 154 -4.72 30.61 -22.69
CA VAL A 154 -5.53 31.69 -22.11
C VAL A 154 -4.65 32.77 -21.49
N THR A 155 -4.78 33.99 -21.98
CA THR A 155 -3.98 35.16 -21.55
C THR A 155 -4.62 35.94 -20.40
N ASP A 156 -5.95 35.82 -20.17
CA ASP A 156 -6.68 36.61 -19.17
C ASP A 156 -7.19 35.76 -18.01
N LEU A 157 -6.28 35.09 -17.33
CA LEU A 157 -6.59 34.25 -16.17
C LEU A 157 -6.41 35.03 -14.85
N ARG A 158 -7.27 34.73 -13.86
CA ARG A 158 -7.04 35.15 -12.47
C ARG A 158 -5.65 34.70 -12.01
N GLU A 159 -4.98 35.52 -11.20
CA GLU A 159 -3.61 35.26 -10.73
C GLU A 159 -3.44 33.89 -10.07
N GLU A 160 -4.46 33.43 -9.32
CA GLU A 160 -4.47 32.11 -8.69
C GLU A 160 -4.45 30.97 -9.71
N VAL A 161 -5.27 31.09 -10.77
CA VAL A 161 -5.33 30.09 -11.86
C VAL A 161 -4.02 30.08 -12.63
N ARG A 162 -3.45 31.25 -12.90
CA ARG A 162 -2.16 31.36 -13.59
C ARG A 162 -1.03 30.68 -12.80
N ARG A 163 -1.02 30.85 -11.47
CA ARG A 163 -0.07 30.16 -10.61
C ARG A 163 -0.27 28.65 -10.63
N GLU A 164 -1.50 28.20 -10.57
CA GLU A 164 -1.82 26.77 -10.60
C GLU A 164 -1.44 26.14 -11.94
N CYS A 165 -1.68 26.81 -13.07
CA CYS A 165 -1.25 26.37 -14.40
C CYS A 165 0.30 26.26 -14.47
N ALA A 166 1.02 27.21 -13.88
CA ALA A 166 2.49 27.14 -13.83
C ALA A 166 2.98 25.96 -12.96
N LEU A 167 2.32 25.68 -11.84
CA LEU A 167 2.62 24.51 -11.02
C LEU A 167 2.28 23.20 -11.73
N ALA A 168 1.16 23.17 -12.49
CA ALA A 168 0.75 22.03 -13.29
C ALA A 168 1.79 21.70 -14.36
N ASP A 169 2.24 22.71 -15.11
CA ASP A 169 3.28 22.55 -16.13
C ASP A 169 4.61 22.07 -15.50
N GLU A 170 5.04 22.65 -14.37
CA GLU A 170 6.23 22.18 -13.66
C GLU A 170 6.08 20.72 -13.17
N PHE A 171 4.92 20.33 -12.64
CA PHE A 171 4.64 18.96 -12.19
C PHE A 171 4.67 17.98 -13.36
N LEU A 172 4.04 18.33 -14.48
CA LEU A 172 4.01 17.49 -15.66
C LEU A 172 5.38 17.38 -16.33
N SER A 173 6.18 18.43 -16.27
CA SER A 173 7.59 18.39 -16.66
C SER A 173 8.40 17.33 -15.91
N HIS A 174 8.16 17.12 -14.61
CA HIS A 174 8.75 15.99 -13.88
C HIS A 174 8.27 14.63 -14.41
N GLN A 175 6.97 14.51 -14.75
CA GLN A 175 6.43 13.26 -15.29
C GLN A 175 6.96 12.95 -16.69
N ILE A 176 7.26 13.97 -17.48
CA ILE A 176 7.88 13.85 -18.81
C ILE A 176 9.32 13.35 -18.67
N ILE A 177 10.10 13.92 -17.76
CA ILE A 177 11.46 13.44 -17.47
C ILE A 177 11.45 11.97 -17.05
N ASP A 178 10.53 11.60 -16.13
CA ASP A 178 10.38 10.22 -15.67
C ASP A 178 9.98 9.29 -16.81
N LEU A 179 9.09 9.73 -17.71
CA LEU A 179 8.67 8.96 -18.88
C LEU A 179 9.84 8.66 -19.81
N PHE A 180 10.57 9.68 -20.26
CA PHE A 180 11.69 9.50 -21.16
C PHE A 180 12.81 8.66 -20.55
N ALA A 181 13.09 8.86 -19.26
CA ALA A 181 14.06 8.05 -18.52
C ALA A 181 13.67 6.57 -18.43
N VAL A 182 12.39 6.27 -18.19
CA VAL A 182 11.89 4.89 -18.16
C VAL A 182 11.96 4.24 -19.54
N CYS A 183 11.57 4.96 -20.58
CA CYS A 183 11.62 4.45 -21.96
C CYS A 183 13.06 4.17 -22.41
N GLU A 184 13.97 5.11 -22.16
CA GLU A 184 15.39 4.96 -22.51
C GLU A 184 16.03 3.78 -21.76
N HIS A 185 15.77 3.70 -20.45
CA HIS A 185 16.29 2.61 -19.62
C HIS A 185 15.76 1.24 -20.08
N ALA A 186 14.47 1.12 -20.40
CA ALA A 186 13.87 -0.12 -20.88
C ALA A 186 14.48 -0.55 -22.23
N LEU A 187 14.71 0.41 -23.13
CA LEU A 187 15.33 0.15 -24.42
C LEU A 187 16.81 -0.23 -24.27
N ALA A 188 17.55 0.45 -23.40
CA ALA A 188 18.94 0.14 -23.09
C ALA A 188 19.11 -1.27 -22.47
N GLU A 189 18.17 -1.69 -21.61
CA GLU A 189 18.16 -3.06 -21.05
C GLU A 189 17.98 -4.12 -22.15
N VAL A 190 17.16 -3.85 -23.17
CA VAL A 190 16.98 -4.75 -24.32
C VAL A 190 18.23 -4.83 -25.19
N LEU A 191 18.91 -3.71 -25.40
CA LEU A 191 20.10 -3.64 -26.27
C LEU A 191 21.40 -4.12 -25.58
N PHE A 192 21.60 -3.74 -24.33
CA PHE A 192 22.88 -3.92 -23.62
C PHE A 192 22.76 -4.73 -22.33
N GLY A 193 21.56 -5.21 -21.98
CA GLY A 193 21.33 -5.99 -20.76
C GLY A 193 22.08 -7.34 -20.81
N PRO A 194 22.35 -7.95 -19.63
CA PRO A 194 23.11 -9.21 -19.54
C PRO A 194 22.40 -10.41 -20.21
N GLN A 195 21.14 -10.26 -20.57
CA GLN A 195 20.34 -11.27 -21.29
C GLN A 195 20.07 -10.86 -22.76
N SER A 196 20.66 -9.75 -23.21
CA SER A 196 20.48 -9.28 -24.59
C SER A 196 21.10 -10.28 -25.56
N THR A 197 20.31 -10.69 -26.52
CA THR A 197 20.76 -11.47 -27.68
C THR A 197 20.92 -10.58 -28.94
N LEU A 198 20.51 -9.32 -28.83
CA LEU A 198 20.61 -8.34 -29.91
C LEU A 198 22.01 -7.74 -29.94
N ARG A 199 22.54 -7.65 -31.14
CA ARG A 199 23.75 -6.86 -31.39
C ARG A 199 23.34 -5.45 -31.77
N PRO A 200 23.91 -4.38 -31.15
CA PRO A 200 23.59 -2.99 -31.53
C PRO A 200 23.70 -2.72 -33.00
N GLU A 201 24.67 -3.36 -33.69
CA GLU A 201 24.90 -3.24 -35.12
C GLU A 201 23.75 -3.76 -35.99
N SER A 202 22.90 -4.64 -35.46
CA SER A 202 21.75 -5.22 -36.18
C SER A 202 20.41 -4.54 -35.90
N THR A 203 20.39 -3.48 -35.06
CA THR A 203 19.16 -2.80 -34.64
C THR A 203 19.26 -1.28 -34.72
N PRO A 204 19.49 -0.69 -35.94
CA PRO A 204 19.65 0.76 -36.12
C PRO A 204 18.41 1.54 -35.61
N TRP A 205 17.20 1.00 -35.80
CA TRP A 205 15.97 1.62 -35.33
C TRP A 205 15.96 1.86 -33.80
N ALA A 206 16.59 1.00 -33.03
CA ALA A 206 16.61 1.15 -31.58
C ALA A 206 17.57 2.26 -31.13
N GLU A 207 18.64 2.48 -31.86
CA GLU A 207 19.53 3.60 -31.61
C GLU A 207 18.88 4.91 -32.04
N ASP A 208 18.18 4.94 -33.20
CA ASP A 208 17.41 6.10 -33.65
C ASP A 208 16.36 6.49 -32.59
N LEU A 209 15.64 5.49 -32.03
CA LEU A 209 14.64 5.72 -30.97
C LEU A 209 15.28 6.21 -29.66
N ARG A 210 16.48 5.73 -29.31
CA ARG A 210 17.24 6.24 -28.17
C ARG A 210 17.66 7.69 -28.37
N CYS A 211 18.12 8.04 -29.53
CA CYS A 211 18.44 9.43 -29.88
C CYS A 211 17.20 10.32 -29.75
N LEU A 212 16.07 9.89 -30.26
CA LEU A 212 14.80 10.63 -30.16
C LEU A 212 14.39 10.85 -28.70
N LEU A 213 14.49 9.82 -27.84
CA LEU A 213 14.18 9.92 -26.41
C LEU A 213 15.16 10.86 -25.68
N ALA A 214 16.45 10.81 -26.04
CA ALA A 214 17.47 11.69 -25.47
C ALA A 214 17.28 13.16 -25.92
N GLU A 215 16.89 13.40 -27.16
CA GLU A 215 16.54 14.72 -27.66
C GLU A 215 15.33 15.29 -26.95
N GLY A 216 14.23 14.52 -26.81
CA GLY A 216 13.05 14.93 -26.08
C GLY A 216 13.32 15.25 -24.59
N LEU A 217 14.17 14.46 -23.94
CA LEU A 217 14.65 14.76 -22.59
C LEU A 217 15.49 16.06 -22.57
N GLY A 218 16.36 16.23 -23.54
CA GLY A 218 17.21 17.43 -23.69
C GLY A 218 16.37 18.69 -23.85
N GLU A 219 15.38 18.67 -24.73
CA GLU A 219 14.43 19.77 -24.93
C GLU A 219 13.68 20.13 -23.64
N GLU A 220 13.20 19.13 -22.90
CA GLU A 220 12.52 19.33 -21.63
C GLU A 220 13.43 20.01 -20.59
N LEU A 221 14.68 19.60 -20.51
CA LEU A 221 15.66 20.21 -19.63
C LEU A 221 16.01 21.66 -20.01
N VAL A 222 16.03 21.96 -21.32
CA VAL A 222 16.20 23.34 -21.84
C VAL A 222 15.00 24.20 -21.43
N GLN A 223 13.77 23.71 -21.62
CA GLN A 223 12.55 24.41 -21.21
C GLN A 223 12.53 24.69 -19.71
N ARG A 224 12.93 23.73 -18.88
CA ARG A 224 12.99 23.90 -17.42
C ARG A 224 13.95 25.04 -17.05
N ARG A 225 15.14 25.09 -17.68
CA ARG A 225 16.12 26.18 -17.45
C ARG A 225 15.55 27.53 -17.87
N ALA A 226 14.90 27.62 -19.03
CA ALA A 226 14.30 28.84 -19.54
C ALA A 226 13.21 29.39 -18.58
N ARG A 227 12.50 28.51 -17.86
CA ARG A 227 11.49 28.86 -16.86
C ARG A 227 12.05 29.07 -15.43
N GLY A 228 13.34 28.88 -15.25
CA GLY A 228 13.98 28.99 -13.92
C GLY A 228 13.65 27.84 -12.97
N TRP A 229 13.20 26.69 -13.47
CA TRP A 229 12.92 25.53 -12.65
C TRP A 229 14.17 24.70 -12.36
N LEU A 230 14.18 24.01 -11.22
CA LEU A 230 15.26 23.10 -10.88
C LEU A 230 15.40 22.00 -11.94
N THR A 231 16.64 21.76 -12.36
CA THR A 231 16.99 20.71 -13.32
C THR A 231 17.89 19.66 -12.67
N PRO A 232 17.72 18.36 -12.97
CA PRO A 232 18.62 17.34 -12.45
C PRO A 232 20.00 17.49 -13.07
N ARG A 233 21.05 17.54 -12.21
CA ARG A 233 22.44 17.64 -12.65
C ARG A 233 23.30 16.62 -11.89
N ALA A 234 24.05 15.82 -12.61
CA ALA A 234 24.90 14.77 -12.03
C ALA A 234 26.10 15.33 -11.24
N ASP A 235 26.57 16.51 -11.63
CA ASP A 235 27.72 17.22 -11.02
C ASP A 235 27.35 17.99 -9.74
N ALA A 236 26.06 18.11 -9.40
CA ALA A 236 25.56 18.87 -8.28
C ALA A 236 24.61 18.03 -7.39
N PRO A 237 25.11 17.12 -6.53
CA PRO A 237 24.26 16.22 -5.71
C PRO A 237 23.27 16.95 -4.79
N GLY A 238 23.61 18.14 -4.31
CA GLY A 238 22.71 18.95 -3.49
C GLY A 238 21.51 19.49 -4.27
N GLU A 239 21.71 19.90 -5.53
CA GLU A 239 20.62 20.33 -6.41
C GLU A 239 19.71 19.15 -6.79
N LEU A 240 20.28 17.95 -6.94
CA LEU A 240 19.51 16.73 -7.18
C LEU A 240 18.53 16.43 -6.03
N GLY A 241 18.98 16.61 -4.78
CA GLY A 241 18.13 16.49 -3.59
C GLY A 241 16.98 17.50 -3.61
N GLN A 242 17.26 18.76 -3.94
CA GLN A 242 16.25 19.82 -4.04
C GLN A 242 15.26 19.54 -5.17
N PHE A 243 15.72 19.04 -6.32
CA PHE A 243 14.88 18.62 -7.43
C PHE A 243 13.88 17.52 -7.02
N LEU A 244 14.34 16.48 -6.32
CA LEU A 244 13.49 15.41 -5.82
C LEU A 244 12.51 15.89 -4.74
N GLU A 245 12.95 16.78 -3.87
CA GLU A 245 12.07 17.37 -2.87
C GLU A 245 10.96 18.20 -3.52
N ARG A 246 11.31 19.03 -4.51
CA ARG A 246 10.34 19.82 -5.28
C ARG A 246 9.35 18.92 -6.00
N ALA A 247 9.81 17.88 -6.68
CA ALA A 247 8.96 16.88 -7.33
C ALA A 247 7.98 16.23 -6.33
N SER A 248 8.45 15.88 -5.13
CA SER A 248 7.63 15.30 -4.07
C SER A 248 6.58 16.28 -3.53
N ARG A 249 6.92 17.56 -3.39
CA ARG A 249 5.97 18.61 -2.95
C ARG A 249 4.89 18.85 -3.99
N LEU A 250 5.26 18.97 -5.27
CA LEU A 250 4.31 19.11 -6.38
C LEU A 250 3.38 17.91 -6.48
N LYS A 251 3.92 16.70 -6.39
CA LYS A 251 3.10 15.48 -6.37
C LYS A 251 2.08 15.49 -5.23
N LYS A 252 2.48 15.86 -4.02
CA LYS A 252 1.55 15.97 -2.88
C LYS A 252 0.48 17.03 -3.12
N HIS A 253 0.86 18.19 -3.65
CA HIS A 253 -0.05 19.29 -3.95
C HIS A 253 -1.16 18.86 -4.93
N PHE A 254 -0.80 18.22 -6.05
CA PHE A 254 -1.79 17.72 -7.00
C PHE A 254 -2.58 16.52 -6.48
N GLN A 255 -1.97 15.64 -5.70
CA GLN A 255 -2.65 14.48 -5.11
C GLN A 255 -3.60 14.85 -3.97
N ASP A 256 -3.47 16.04 -3.38
CA ASP A 256 -4.33 16.50 -2.28
C ASP A 256 -5.81 16.44 -2.64
N VAL A 257 -6.15 16.69 -3.89
CA VAL A 257 -7.51 16.62 -4.44
C VAL A 257 -8.14 15.22 -4.32
N LEU A 258 -7.32 14.17 -4.23
CA LEU A 258 -7.77 12.78 -4.12
C LEU A 258 -7.89 12.29 -2.67
N TYR A 259 -7.47 13.10 -1.70
CA TYR A 259 -7.53 12.69 -0.29
C TYR A 259 -8.91 12.96 0.30
N LEU A 260 -9.32 12.04 1.15
CA LEU A 260 -10.55 12.08 1.92
C LEU A 260 -10.28 12.61 3.33
N ASP A 261 -11.28 13.22 3.95
CA ASP A 261 -11.20 13.60 5.35
C ASP A 261 -11.28 12.35 6.23
N VAL A 262 -10.21 12.06 6.97
CA VAL A 262 -10.05 10.85 7.76
C VAL A 262 -10.35 11.12 9.22
N GLN A 263 -11.29 10.36 9.79
CA GLN A 263 -11.55 10.30 11.23
C GLN A 263 -11.29 8.88 11.71
N ALA A 264 -10.21 8.67 12.44
CA ALA A 264 -9.83 7.38 12.97
C ALA A 264 -9.77 7.39 14.49
N TYR A 265 -10.27 6.33 15.13
CA TYR A 265 -10.14 6.14 16.57
C TYR A 265 -9.99 4.67 16.94
N PHE A 266 -9.21 4.41 17.98
CA PHE A 266 -9.12 3.10 18.58
C PHE A 266 -10.29 2.88 19.53
N VAL A 267 -10.99 1.78 19.30
CA VAL A 267 -12.21 1.42 20.04
C VAL A 267 -11.89 1.14 21.51
N ASP A 268 -10.70 0.59 21.80
CA ASP A 268 -10.26 0.28 23.16
C ASP A 268 -10.35 1.48 24.11
N LEU A 269 -9.87 2.66 23.67
CA LEU A 269 -9.88 3.86 24.50
C LEU A 269 -11.29 4.35 24.86
N ARG A 270 -12.24 4.24 23.94
CA ARG A 270 -13.63 4.64 24.17
C ARG A 270 -14.42 3.58 24.95
N LEU A 271 -14.28 2.30 24.55
CA LEU A 271 -14.96 1.20 25.21
C LEU A 271 -14.49 1.00 26.66
N ARG A 272 -13.22 1.21 26.96
CA ARG A 272 -12.72 1.06 28.35
C ARG A 272 -13.51 1.90 29.34
N ASN A 273 -13.88 3.10 28.99
CA ASN A 273 -14.65 3.98 29.86
C ASN A 273 -16.10 3.50 30.00
N VAL A 274 -16.78 3.21 28.87
CA VAL A 274 -18.17 2.74 28.89
C VAL A 274 -18.31 1.39 29.60
N VAL A 275 -17.46 0.42 29.26
CA VAL A 275 -17.43 -0.90 29.90
C VAL A 275 -17.07 -0.79 31.39
N GLY A 276 -16.18 0.15 31.73
CA GLY A 276 -15.86 0.45 33.13
C GLY A 276 -17.07 0.91 33.93
N VAL A 277 -17.90 1.78 33.35
CA VAL A 277 -19.17 2.24 33.99
C VAL A 277 -20.17 1.09 34.11
N ILE A 278 -20.38 0.31 33.06
CA ILE A 278 -21.30 -0.85 33.07
C ILE A 278 -20.84 -1.89 34.10
N ALA A 279 -19.55 -2.24 34.12
CA ALA A 279 -19.00 -3.18 35.10
C ALA A 279 -19.13 -2.67 36.55
N ALA A 280 -18.95 -1.36 36.77
CA ALA A 280 -19.15 -0.75 38.06
C ALA A 280 -20.62 -0.77 38.48
N ALA A 281 -21.55 -0.50 37.57
CA ALA A 281 -23.00 -0.57 37.83
C ALA A 281 -23.44 -2.00 38.20
N LEU A 282 -22.99 -3.00 37.40
CA LEU A 282 -23.28 -4.42 37.69
C LEU A 282 -22.72 -4.85 39.04
N ALA A 283 -21.48 -4.45 39.36
CA ALA A 283 -20.87 -4.74 40.65
C ALA A 283 -21.64 -4.06 41.83
N ALA A 284 -22.16 -2.83 41.62
CA ALA A 284 -22.98 -2.13 42.62
C ALA A 284 -24.33 -2.79 42.83
N VAL A 285 -25.03 -3.20 41.77
CA VAL A 285 -26.30 -3.96 41.85
C VAL A 285 -26.10 -5.27 42.59
N MET A 286 -25.05 -6.00 42.26
CA MET A 286 -24.72 -7.26 42.93
C MET A 286 -24.39 -7.06 44.41
N TRP A 287 -23.65 -5.98 44.72
CA TRP A 287 -23.39 -5.60 46.11
C TRP A 287 -24.66 -5.24 46.86
N LEU A 288 -25.54 -4.47 46.25
CA LEU A 288 -26.83 -4.11 46.84
C LEU A 288 -27.70 -5.35 47.10
N SER A 289 -27.76 -6.26 46.13
CA SER A 289 -28.47 -7.53 46.25
C SER A 289 -27.92 -8.37 47.40
N PHE A 290 -26.61 -8.46 47.58
CA PHE A 290 -25.98 -9.17 48.68
C PHE A 290 -26.31 -8.55 50.02
N THR A 291 -26.38 -7.22 50.15
CA THR A 291 -26.70 -6.52 51.37
C THR A 291 -28.19 -6.59 51.75
N LEU A 292 -29.07 -6.75 50.73
CA LEU A 292 -30.52 -6.85 50.92
C LEU A 292 -31.02 -8.29 51.13
N LEU A 293 -30.23 -9.30 50.75
CA LEU A 293 -30.58 -10.70 50.96
C LEU A 293 -30.64 -11.05 52.45
N PRO A 294 -31.55 -11.97 52.87
CA PRO A 294 -31.69 -12.41 54.29
C PRO A 294 -30.38 -12.92 54.90
N ILE A 295 -29.46 -13.44 54.08
CA ILE A 295 -28.14 -13.90 54.51
C ILE A 295 -27.28 -12.72 55.02
N GLY A 296 -27.33 -11.56 54.38
CA GLY A 296 -26.65 -10.35 54.86
C GLY A 296 -27.24 -9.76 56.14
N GLN A 297 -28.52 -9.97 56.38
CA GLN A 297 -29.20 -9.52 57.59
C GLN A 297 -28.97 -10.49 58.76
N SER A 298 -28.97 -11.80 58.51
CA SER A 298 -28.70 -12.81 59.57
C SER A 298 -27.26 -12.81 60.08
N THR A 299 -26.30 -12.49 59.15
CA THR A 299 -24.87 -12.32 59.48
C THR A 299 -24.62 -11.08 60.36
N ARG A 300 -25.45 -10.01 60.24
CA ARG A 300 -25.32 -8.81 61.08
C ARG A 300 -25.72 -9.05 62.52
N ALA A 301 -26.68 -9.95 62.75
CA ALA A 301 -27.21 -10.19 64.06
C ALA A 301 -26.47 -11.28 64.88
N GLY A 302 -25.72 -12.18 64.17
CA GLY A 302 -25.12 -13.35 64.87
C GLY A 302 -23.59 -13.39 64.93
N LEU A 303 -22.90 -12.55 64.17
CA LEU A 303 -21.43 -12.52 64.09
C LEU A 303 -20.89 -11.31 64.87
N GLY A 304 -19.89 -11.52 65.72
CA GLY A 304 -19.16 -10.42 66.38
C GLY A 304 -18.57 -9.45 65.39
N ILE A 305 -18.39 -8.16 65.77
CA ILE A 305 -17.93 -7.05 64.90
C ILE A 305 -16.68 -7.41 64.05
N GLY A 306 -15.74 -8.20 64.59
CA GLY A 306 -14.55 -8.62 63.92
C GLY A 306 -14.79 -9.59 62.74
N THR A 307 -15.66 -10.57 62.93
CA THR A 307 -16.01 -11.57 61.90
C THR A 307 -16.82 -10.95 60.79
N PHE A 308 -17.70 -9.99 61.11
CA PHE A 308 -18.44 -9.21 60.14
C PHE A 308 -17.49 -8.36 59.28
N GLY A 309 -16.46 -7.72 59.89
CA GLY A 309 -15.45 -6.96 59.18
C GLY A 309 -14.65 -7.80 58.15
N VAL A 310 -14.29 -9.02 58.54
CA VAL A 310 -13.58 -9.96 57.64
C VAL A 310 -14.46 -10.39 56.48
N VAL A 311 -15.70 -10.78 56.71
CA VAL A 311 -16.66 -11.17 55.66
C VAL A 311 -16.93 -10.01 54.73
N PHE A 312 -17.07 -8.80 55.25
CA PHE A 312 -17.24 -7.59 54.43
C PHE A 312 -16.01 -7.28 53.58
N ALA A 313 -14.80 -7.38 54.12
CA ALA A 313 -13.56 -7.17 53.39
C ALA A 313 -13.39 -8.20 52.26
N VAL A 314 -13.69 -9.47 52.50
CA VAL A 314 -13.65 -10.54 51.49
C VAL A 314 -14.68 -10.26 50.37
N ALA A 315 -15.92 -9.92 50.73
CA ALA A 315 -16.97 -9.60 49.78
C ALA A 315 -16.62 -8.36 48.94
N TYR A 316 -15.96 -7.35 49.54
CA TYR A 316 -15.46 -6.17 48.79
C TYR A 316 -14.35 -6.52 47.83
N ALA A 317 -13.40 -7.38 48.23
CA ALA A 317 -12.34 -7.86 47.36
C ALA A 317 -12.89 -8.68 46.18
N ILE A 318 -13.90 -9.53 46.44
CA ILE A 318 -14.60 -10.29 45.38
C ILE A 318 -15.30 -9.34 44.41
N LYS A 319 -15.98 -8.31 44.89
CA LYS A 319 -16.59 -7.27 44.04
C LYS A 319 -15.61 -6.60 43.11
N ASP A 320 -14.43 -6.22 43.60
CA ASP A 320 -13.43 -5.57 42.80
C ASP A 320 -12.82 -6.51 41.73
N ARG A 321 -12.56 -7.76 42.09
CA ARG A 321 -12.11 -8.79 41.15
C ARG A 321 -13.15 -9.08 40.04
N LEU A 322 -14.43 -9.15 40.48
CA LEU A 322 -15.52 -9.38 39.53
C LEU A 322 -15.68 -8.22 38.54
N LYS A 323 -15.53 -6.98 39.01
CA LYS A 323 -15.51 -5.78 38.17
C LYS A 323 -14.41 -5.86 37.11
N GLU A 324 -13.18 -6.26 37.47
CA GLU A 324 -12.06 -6.37 36.54
C GLU A 324 -12.25 -7.52 35.54
N LEU A 325 -12.69 -8.70 36.00
CA LEU A 325 -12.98 -9.84 35.15
C LEU A 325 -14.09 -9.53 34.14
N THR A 326 -15.19 -8.92 34.60
CA THR A 326 -16.32 -8.52 33.77
C THR A 326 -15.86 -7.49 32.72
N ARG A 327 -15.07 -6.51 33.15
CA ARG A 327 -14.49 -5.51 32.24
C ARG A 327 -13.64 -6.16 31.16
N GLY A 328 -12.70 -7.06 31.51
CA GLY A 328 -11.85 -7.76 30.57
C GLY A 328 -12.66 -8.62 29.58
N TRP A 329 -13.63 -9.36 30.06
CA TRP A 329 -14.49 -10.23 29.26
C TRP A 329 -15.37 -9.44 28.27
N ILE A 330 -16.04 -8.38 28.73
CA ILE A 330 -16.89 -7.53 27.90
C ILE A 330 -16.04 -6.83 26.85
N THR A 331 -14.89 -6.23 27.24
CA THR A 331 -13.99 -5.55 26.31
C THR A 331 -13.51 -6.50 25.20
N GLY A 332 -13.06 -7.71 25.56
CA GLY A 332 -12.61 -8.70 24.59
C GLY A 332 -13.71 -9.17 23.63
N ARG A 333 -14.94 -9.31 24.12
CA ARG A 333 -16.10 -9.69 23.30
C ARG A 333 -16.52 -8.56 22.35
N LEU A 334 -16.56 -7.34 22.85
CA LEU A 334 -16.91 -6.15 22.06
C LEU A 334 -15.85 -5.84 21.00
N MET A 335 -14.56 -5.98 21.29
CA MET A 335 -13.49 -5.79 20.30
C MET A 335 -13.59 -6.77 19.12
N ARG A 336 -14.01 -8.01 19.36
CA ARG A 336 -14.25 -8.99 18.28
C ARG A 336 -15.43 -8.60 17.38
N LEU A 337 -16.46 -7.95 17.95
CA LEU A 337 -17.66 -7.53 17.22
C LEU A 337 -17.47 -6.18 16.50
N TYR A 338 -16.88 -5.21 17.18
CA TYR A 338 -16.77 -3.82 16.69
C TYR A 338 -15.44 -3.51 16.00
N GLY A 339 -14.43 -4.39 16.09
CA GLY A 339 -13.07 -4.13 15.62
C GLY A 339 -12.21 -3.40 16.65
N GLN A 340 -10.91 -3.34 16.39
CA GLN A 340 -9.94 -2.64 17.26
C GLN A 340 -9.81 -1.16 16.87
N ARG A 341 -9.92 -0.84 15.57
CA ARG A 341 -9.90 0.51 15.04
C ARG A 341 -11.08 0.72 14.12
N VAL A 342 -11.72 1.88 14.25
CA VAL A 342 -12.79 2.34 13.35
C VAL A 342 -12.29 3.56 12.63
N VAL A 343 -12.42 3.57 11.31
CA VAL A 343 -12.06 4.69 10.47
C VAL A 343 -13.27 5.09 9.64
N THR A 344 -13.60 6.37 9.70
CA THR A 344 -14.65 6.99 8.88
C THR A 344 -14.00 7.97 7.94
N LEU A 345 -14.23 7.79 6.64
CA LEU A 345 -13.73 8.65 5.59
C LEU A 345 -14.90 9.44 5.02
N LYS A 346 -14.76 10.76 5.05
CA LYS A 346 -15.77 11.69 4.55
C LYS A 346 -15.28 12.34 3.29
N LEU A 347 -16.22 12.72 2.44
CA LEU A 347 -15.94 13.59 1.32
C LEU A 347 -15.46 14.95 1.83
N PRO A 348 -14.41 15.53 1.22
CA PRO A 348 -13.98 16.88 1.57
C PRO A 348 -15.09 17.88 1.24
N ALA A 349 -15.18 18.95 2.04
CA ALA A 349 -16.23 19.97 1.90
C ALA A 349 -16.28 20.62 0.50
N ARG A 350 -15.20 20.59 -0.21
CA ARG A 350 -15.04 21.07 -1.59
C ARG A 350 -15.81 20.24 -2.63
N ILE A 351 -15.93 18.91 -2.40
CA ILE A 351 -16.68 18.01 -3.28
C ILE A 351 -18.15 17.94 -2.81
N ASP A 352 -18.32 17.91 -1.49
CA ASP A 352 -19.64 17.79 -0.88
C ASP A 352 -19.72 18.64 0.40
N ALA A 353 -20.48 19.72 0.35
CA ALA A 353 -20.65 20.63 1.48
C ALA A 353 -21.25 19.92 2.72
N GLY A 354 -22.03 18.86 2.53
CA GLY A 354 -22.60 18.04 3.60
C GLY A 354 -21.57 17.12 4.29
N ARG A 355 -20.38 16.95 3.73
CA ARG A 355 -19.34 16.04 4.21
C ARG A 355 -19.89 14.64 4.50
N HIS A 356 -20.63 14.08 3.54
CA HIS A 356 -21.21 12.76 3.70
C HIS A 356 -20.12 11.70 3.90
N VAL A 357 -20.46 10.69 4.67
CA VAL A 357 -19.58 9.55 4.89
C VAL A 357 -19.51 8.72 3.62
N LEU A 358 -18.32 8.61 3.04
CA LEU A 358 -18.08 7.77 1.87
C LEU A 358 -17.76 6.34 2.27
N LEU A 359 -16.95 6.15 3.32
CA LEU A 359 -16.47 4.85 3.71
C LEU A 359 -16.39 4.74 5.23
N GLU A 360 -16.90 3.64 5.75
CA GLU A 360 -16.68 3.21 7.14
C GLU A 360 -15.90 1.92 7.15
N THR A 361 -14.81 1.85 7.93
CA THR A 361 -14.04 0.62 8.10
C THR A 361 -13.94 0.22 9.56
N ARG A 362 -13.95 -1.09 9.79
CA ARG A 362 -13.68 -1.71 11.09
C ARG A 362 -12.49 -2.64 10.91
N GLU A 363 -11.44 -2.36 11.63
CA GLU A 363 -10.14 -2.98 11.43
C GLU A 363 -9.75 -3.79 12.67
N THR A 364 -9.22 -4.97 12.45
CA THR A 364 -8.63 -5.84 13.47
C THR A 364 -7.25 -6.29 13.03
N PHE A 365 -6.34 -6.39 13.97
CA PHE A 365 -5.00 -6.91 13.74
C PHE A 365 -4.65 -7.88 14.86
N ASP A 366 -4.69 -9.16 14.54
CA ASP A 366 -4.49 -10.24 15.50
C ASP A 366 -3.15 -10.93 15.24
N VAL A 367 -2.59 -11.46 16.30
CA VAL A 367 -1.34 -12.24 16.31
C VAL A 367 -1.67 -13.64 16.85
N GLU A 368 -1.59 -14.64 16.00
CA GLU A 368 -1.91 -16.01 16.35
C GLU A 368 -0.67 -16.91 16.21
N ALA A 369 -0.43 -17.75 17.21
CA ALA A 369 0.55 -18.81 17.10
C ALA A 369 -0.06 -19.98 16.32
N ALA A 370 0.61 -20.39 15.25
CA ALA A 370 0.21 -21.52 14.43
C ALA A 370 1.36 -22.52 14.32
N ALA A 371 1.02 -23.79 14.15
CA ALA A 371 2.00 -24.82 13.78
C ALA A 371 1.84 -25.10 12.29
N LEU A 372 2.86 -24.88 11.48
CA LEU A 372 2.86 -25.32 10.08
C LEU A 372 3.00 -26.86 10.04
N GLY A 373 2.08 -27.53 9.37
CA GLY A 373 2.20 -28.94 9.03
C GLY A 373 3.45 -29.18 8.18
N ALA A 374 3.99 -30.40 8.22
CA ALA A 374 5.23 -30.77 7.55
C ALA A 374 5.22 -30.61 6.02
N ASP A 375 4.03 -30.49 5.39
CA ASP A 375 3.85 -30.52 3.93
C ASP A 375 3.90 -29.17 3.22
N GLU A 376 3.88 -28.05 3.95
CA GLU A 376 3.81 -26.71 3.33
C GLU A 376 5.13 -25.99 3.13
N GLY A 377 6.23 -26.55 3.54
CA GLY A 377 7.58 -26.00 3.36
C GLY A 377 8.36 -26.75 2.29
N GLY A 378 8.41 -26.21 1.07
CA GLY A 378 9.17 -26.82 -0.03
C GLY A 378 10.59 -27.26 0.36
N ALA A 379 10.93 -28.50 0.04
CA ALA A 379 12.25 -29.11 -0.20
C ALA A 379 13.35 -29.01 0.87
N VAL A 380 13.04 -28.68 2.11
CA VAL A 380 13.96 -29.03 3.22
C VAL A 380 13.16 -29.96 4.13
N GLU A 381 13.46 -31.25 4.09
CA GLU A 381 12.98 -32.23 5.05
C GLU A 381 13.05 -31.65 6.45
N SER A 382 11.89 -31.34 7.00
CA SER A 382 11.78 -30.85 8.37
C SER A 382 12.29 -31.99 9.27
N ILE A 383 13.31 -31.72 10.06
CA ILE A 383 13.79 -32.60 11.13
C ILE A 383 12.61 -32.81 12.11
N GLY A 384 11.60 -33.57 11.72
CA GLY A 384 10.54 -34.17 12.53
C GLY A 384 9.78 -33.31 13.55
N ARG A 385 9.97 -31.99 13.57
CA ARG A 385 9.23 -31.07 14.48
C ARG A 385 8.45 -30.02 13.70
N PRO A 386 7.15 -29.82 14.00
CA PRO A 386 6.37 -28.76 13.36
C PRO A 386 7.03 -27.40 13.62
N ARG A 387 7.26 -26.63 12.56
CA ARG A 387 7.82 -25.30 12.65
C ARG A 387 6.80 -24.37 13.32
N ARG A 388 7.16 -23.79 14.46
CA ARG A 388 6.32 -22.78 15.10
C ARG A 388 6.37 -21.50 14.30
N VAL A 389 5.22 -21.05 13.81
CA VAL A 389 5.05 -19.79 13.12
C VAL A 389 4.06 -18.92 13.86
N VAL A 390 4.22 -17.62 13.72
CA VAL A 390 3.26 -16.62 14.16
C VAL A 390 2.61 -16.06 12.92
N GLN A 391 1.29 -16.12 12.85
CA GLN A 391 0.50 -15.47 11.82
C GLN A 391 0.08 -14.09 12.29
N LEU A 392 0.49 -13.07 11.53
CA LEU A 392 -0.08 -11.74 11.61
C LEU A 392 -1.31 -11.70 10.73
N LYS A 393 -2.48 -11.42 11.31
CA LYS A 393 -3.75 -11.36 10.58
C LYS A 393 -4.35 -9.97 10.71
N PHE A 394 -4.32 -9.23 9.63
CA PHE A 394 -5.07 -7.98 9.50
C PHE A 394 -6.38 -8.25 8.77
N ARG A 395 -7.47 -7.69 9.27
CA ARG A 395 -8.78 -7.72 8.63
C ARG A 395 -9.43 -6.35 8.68
N MET A 396 -9.90 -5.88 7.54
CA MET A 396 -10.68 -4.67 7.39
C MET A 396 -12.05 -5.02 6.82
N ARG A 397 -13.11 -4.76 7.56
CA ARG A 397 -14.49 -4.79 7.07
C ARG A 397 -14.88 -3.39 6.69
N ALA A 398 -15.34 -3.20 5.47
CA ALA A 398 -15.64 -1.90 4.91
C ALA A 398 -17.09 -1.82 4.44
N THR A 399 -17.71 -0.67 4.68
CA THR A 399 -19.01 -0.28 4.11
C THR A 399 -18.78 0.97 3.29
N LEU A 400 -18.94 0.87 1.99
CA LEU A 400 -18.74 1.93 1.01
C LEU A 400 -20.13 2.44 0.57
N HIS A 401 -20.36 3.74 0.74
CA HIS A 401 -21.64 4.37 0.39
C HIS A 401 -21.58 4.98 -1.01
N ALA A 402 -22.73 5.00 -1.67
CA ALA A 402 -22.88 5.74 -2.93
C ALA A 402 -22.65 7.24 -2.70
N ALA A 403 -21.98 7.88 -3.64
CA ALA A 403 -21.62 9.28 -3.58
C ALA A 403 -21.88 9.97 -4.94
N PRO A 404 -23.11 10.42 -5.21
CA PRO A 404 -23.45 11.06 -6.49
C PRO A 404 -22.58 12.29 -6.82
N ALA A 405 -22.10 13.01 -5.81
CA ALA A 405 -21.18 14.13 -5.99
C ALA A 405 -19.84 13.69 -6.65
N LEU A 406 -19.42 12.45 -6.48
CA LEU A 406 -18.21 11.91 -7.14
C LEU A 406 -18.46 11.54 -8.60
N GLU A 407 -19.69 11.16 -8.96
CA GLU A 407 -20.05 10.89 -10.36
C GLU A 407 -19.97 12.17 -11.21
N GLN A 408 -20.38 13.32 -10.65
CA GLN A 408 -20.29 14.62 -11.32
C GLN A 408 -18.86 15.03 -11.65
N VAL A 409 -17.89 14.51 -10.88
CA VAL A 409 -16.46 14.76 -11.08
C VAL A 409 -15.72 13.54 -11.66
N HIS A 410 -16.46 12.64 -12.30
CA HIS A 410 -15.95 11.46 -12.99
C HIS A 410 -15.03 10.55 -12.13
N ILE A 411 -15.31 10.43 -10.83
CA ILE A 411 -14.60 9.54 -9.92
C ILE A 411 -15.52 8.35 -9.61
N PHE A 412 -15.12 7.15 -10.04
CA PHE A 412 -15.92 5.93 -9.94
C PHE A 412 -15.31 4.86 -9.03
N SER A 413 -14.14 5.10 -8.46
CA SER A 413 -13.49 4.10 -7.62
C SER A 413 -12.64 4.73 -6.51
N ILE A 414 -12.44 3.92 -5.45
CA ILE A 414 -11.49 4.21 -4.38
C ILE A 414 -10.35 3.21 -4.44
N LYS A 415 -9.18 3.63 -3.95
CA LYS A 415 -8.01 2.77 -3.83
C LYS A 415 -7.53 2.72 -2.40
N HIS A 416 -7.54 1.53 -1.83
CA HIS A 416 -6.85 1.24 -0.57
C HIS A 416 -5.40 0.89 -0.85
N ILE A 417 -4.51 1.45 -0.07
CA ILE A 417 -3.07 1.19 -0.12
C ILE A 417 -2.65 0.80 1.29
N PHE A 418 -2.13 -0.40 1.42
CA PHE A 418 -1.63 -0.93 2.68
C PHE A 418 -0.13 -1.13 2.55
N ARG A 419 0.62 -0.68 3.55
CA ARG A 419 2.06 -0.88 3.64
C ARG A 419 2.42 -1.45 4.99
N TYR A 420 3.14 -2.54 4.99
CA TYR A 420 3.63 -3.15 6.22
C TYR A 420 5.15 -3.13 6.24
N ASP A 421 5.70 -2.56 7.31
CA ASP A 421 7.15 -2.42 7.51
C ASP A 421 7.71 -3.67 8.19
N LEU A 422 8.64 -4.34 7.50
CA LEU A 422 9.34 -5.54 7.95
C LEU A 422 10.70 -5.24 8.60
N SER A 423 11.10 -3.97 8.73
CA SER A 423 12.39 -3.57 9.31
C SER A 423 12.69 -4.22 10.66
N PRO A 424 11.72 -4.39 11.61
CA PRO A 424 11.96 -5.06 12.87
C PRO A 424 12.35 -6.54 12.73
N ILE A 425 11.92 -7.18 11.63
CA ILE A 425 12.25 -8.57 11.33
C ILE A 425 13.68 -8.65 10.81
N PHE A 426 14.07 -7.74 9.90
CA PHE A 426 15.43 -7.72 9.34
C PHE A 426 16.52 -7.57 10.40
N ALA A 427 16.24 -6.82 11.48
CA ALA A 427 17.16 -6.68 12.60
C ALA A 427 17.48 -8.02 13.29
N ARG A 428 16.60 -9.01 13.18
CA ARG A 428 16.73 -10.35 13.78
C ARG A 428 17.23 -11.43 12.81
N LEU A 429 17.40 -11.09 11.52
CA LEU A 429 17.93 -12.01 10.54
C LEU A 429 19.45 -12.12 10.67
N ASP A 430 19.94 -13.32 10.38
CA ASP A 430 21.38 -13.56 10.25
C ASP A 430 21.96 -12.80 9.05
N ASN A 431 23.29 -12.74 8.98
CA ASN A 431 23.99 -12.08 7.88
C ASN A 431 23.53 -12.62 6.52
N ALA A 432 23.36 -11.71 5.56
CA ALA A 432 22.80 -12.00 4.23
C ALA A 432 23.63 -13.02 3.42
N VAL A 433 24.90 -13.19 3.78
CA VAL A 433 25.82 -14.13 3.12
C VAL A 433 26.51 -14.96 4.19
N LYS A 434 26.63 -16.25 3.93
CA LYS A 434 27.41 -17.21 4.74
C LYS A 434 28.47 -17.85 3.87
N GLN A 435 29.70 -17.87 4.35
CA GLN A 435 30.77 -18.62 3.69
C GLN A 435 30.59 -20.09 3.97
N VAL A 436 30.55 -20.89 2.90
CA VAL A 436 30.39 -22.33 2.94
C VAL A 436 31.63 -22.96 2.30
N PRO A 437 32.29 -23.93 2.96
CA PRO A 437 33.42 -24.64 2.35
C PRO A 437 32.91 -25.51 1.19
N VAL A 438 33.52 -25.35 0.04
CA VAL A 438 33.29 -26.17 -1.17
C VAL A 438 34.60 -26.72 -1.68
N LEU A 439 34.58 -27.92 -2.29
CA LEU A 439 35.75 -28.50 -2.95
C LEU A 439 35.79 -27.98 -4.41
N ASP A 440 36.94 -27.43 -4.82
CA ASP A 440 37.19 -27.11 -6.22
C ASP A 440 37.51 -28.37 -7.06
N ALA A 441 37.62 -28.18 -8.37
CA ALA A 441 37.96 -29.27 -9.30
C ALA A 441 39.30 -29.99 -8.96
N HIS A 442 40.17 -29.32 -8.21
CA HIS A 442 41.46 -29.84 -7.77
C HIS A 442 41.45 -30.41 -6.34
N ARG A 443 40.24 -30.66 -5.78
CA ARG A 443 40.02 -31.15 -4.39
C ARG A 443 40.61 -30.22 -3.31
N ARG A 444 40.74 -28.93 -3.58
CA ARG A 444 41.14 -27.94 -2.58
C ARG A 444 39.89 -27.29 -1.97
N VAL A 445 39.92 -27.08 -0.66
CA VAL A 445 38.84 -26.39 0.04
C VAL A 445 38.90 -24.92 -0.30
N ARG A 446 37.81 -24.40 -0.84
CA ARG A 446 37.55 -22.95 -1.03
C ARG A 446 36.30 -22.54 -0.28
N PHE A 447 36.22 -21.29 0.10
CA PHE A 447 35.00 -20.74 0.69
C PHE A 447 34.20 -20.01 -0.39
N ALA A 448 32.97 -20.45 -0.58
CA ALA A 448 32.01 -19.79 -1.49
C ALA A 448 30.99 -19.05 -0.67
N ASP A 449 30.62 -17.87 -1.16
CA ASP A 449 29.58 -17.04 -0.55
C ASP A 449 28.19 -17.58 -0.92
N ALA A 450 27.47 -18.10 0.07
CA ALA A 450 26.11 -18.59 -0.08
C ALA A 450 25.11 -17.53 0.45
N PRO A 451 24.14 -17.06 -0.39
CA PRO A 451 23.12 -16.14 0.08
C PRO A 451 22.19 -16.84 1.08
N ARG A 452 21.89 -16.15 2.18
CA ARG A 452 20.87 -16.58 3.14
C ARG A 452 19.56 -15.90 2.83
N GLU A 453 18.59 -16.68 2.41
CA GLU A 453 17.24 -16.25 2.10
C GLU A 453 16.24 -16.88 3.06
N TYR A 454 15.25 -16.11 3.46
CA TYR A 454 14.14 -16.54 4.29
C TYR A 454 12.85 -16.40 3.49
N ARG A 455 11.98 -17.40 3.57
CA ARG A 455 10.68 -17.39 2.88
C ARG A 455 9.55 -17.24 3.89
N PHE A 456 8.73 -16.21 3.71
CA PHE A 456 7.55 -15.95 4.52
C PHE A 456 6.30 -16.10 3.65
N GLY A 457 5.33 -16.88 4.12
CA GLY A 457 4.05 -16.97 3.45
C GLY A 457 3.27 -15.67 3.60
N VAL A 458 2.72 -15.16 2.50
CA VAL A 458 1.83 -14.00 2.48
C VAL A 458 0.53 -14.40 1.79
N ARG A 459 -0.58 -14.08 2.44
CA ARG A 459 -1.92 -14.26 1.90
C ARG A 459 -2.68 -12.95 1.94
N ILE A 460 -3.25 -12.58 0.79
CA ILE A 460 -4.17 -11.46 0.69
C ILE A 460 -5.49 -12.01 0.17
N ALA A 461 -6.59 -11.62 0.82
CA ALA A 461 -7.91 -11.94 0.35
C ALA A 461 -8.78 -10.68 0.30
N PHE A 462 -9.59 -10.60 -0.73
CA PHE A 462 -10.64 -9.61 -0.89
C PHE A 462 -11.95 -10.33 -1.21
N GLY A 463 -12.99 -10.02 -0.48
CA GLY A 463 -14.30 -10.61 -0.72
C GLY A 463 -15.41 -9.59 -0.56
N ALA A 464 -16.43 -9.61 -1.43
CA ALA A 464 -17.73 -9.06 -1.10
C ALA A 464 -18.32 -9.93 0.02
N VAL A 465 -19.16 -9.35 0.89
CA VAL A 465 -19.75 -10.08 2.03
C VAL A 465 -20.52 -11.34 1.58
N ASP A 466 -21.08 -11.29 0.37
CA ASP A 466 -21.91 -12.36 -0.21
C ASP A 466 -21.26 -13.06 -1.43
N GLY A 467 -19.96 -12.87 -1.67
CA GLY A 467 -19.23 -13.39 -2.83
C GLY A 467 -18.02 -14.24 -2.48
N GLU A 468 -17.55 -15.03 -3.44
CA GLU A 468 -16.29 -15.76 -3.28
C GLU A 468 -15.10 -14.79 -3.18
N PRO A 469 -14.21 -14.95 -2.16
CA PRO A 469 -13.07 -14.07 -2.01
C PRO A 469 -12.02 -14.32 -3.11
N VAL A 470 -11.51 -13.26 -3.68
CA VAL A 470 -10.31 -13.31 -4.52
C VAL A 470 -9.11 -13.44 -3.60
N VAL A 471 -8.36 -14.53 -3.71
CA VAL A 471 -7.22 -14.83 -2.85
C VAL A 471 -5.91 -14.80 -3.65
N HIS A 472 -4.91 -14.12 -3.11
CA HIS A 472 -3.53 -14.18 -3.57
C HIS A 472 -2.65 -14.80 -2.49
N ASN A 473 -1.99 -15.89 -2.84
CA ASN A 473 -0.95 -16.50 -2.02
C ASN A 473 0.41 -16.25 -2.68
N ALA A 474 1.39 -15.85 -1.88
CA ALA A 474 2.74 -15.60 -2.35
C ALA A 474 3.76 -15.95 -1.26
N TYR A 475 5.00 -16.15 -1.66
CA TYR A 475 6.14 -16.17 -0.76
C TYR A 475 6.93 -14.87 -0.89
N LEU A 476 7.22 -14.28 0.23
CA LEU A 476 8.12 -13.15 0.34
C LEU A 476 9.52 -13.68 0.66
N VAL A 477 10.45 -13.49 -0.24
CA VAL A 477 11.84 -13.90 -0.06
C VAL A 477 12.64 -12.71 0.47
N LEU A 478 13.22 -12.88 1.63
CA LEU A 478 13.90 -11.86 2.42
C LEU A 478 15.34 -12.23 2.69
N SER A 479 16.20 -11.25 2.76
CA SER A 479 17.52 -11.34 3.36
C SER A 479 17.70 -10.23 4.40
N LYS A 480 18.82 -10.22 5.11
CA LYS A 480 19.17 -9.09 6.01
C LYS A 480 19.31 -7.75 5.27
N ARG A 481 19.47 -7.77 3.94
CA ARG A 481 19.56 -6.56 3.09
C ARG A 481 18.20 -5.98 2.74
N GLY A 482 17.13 -6.75 2.94
CA GLY A 482 15.77 -6.36 2.62
C GLY A 482 14.98 -7.42 1.88
N ILE A 483 13.90 -6.97 1.25
CA ILE A 483 13.04 -7.80 0.40
C ILE A 483 13.78 -8.04 -0.92
N GLU A 484 14.05 -9.30 -1.24
CA GLU A 484 14.74 -9.69 -2.47
C GLU A 484 13.76 -9.87 -3.62
N ARG A 485 12.66 -10.62 -3.40
CA ARG A 485 11.63 -10.90 -4.42
C ARG A 485 10.34 -11.43 -3.81
N ILE A 486 9.28 -11.42 -4.63
CA ILE A 486 8.00 -12.08 -4.33
C ILE A 486 7.85 -13.25 -5.31
N GLU A 487 7.57 -14.45 -4.78
CA GLU A 487 7.35 -15.66 -5.56
C GLU A 487 5.88 -16.08 -5.45
N PRO A 488 5.20 -16.50 -6.53
CA PRO A 488 3.86 -17.05 -6.41
C PRO A 488 3.88 -18.34 -5.56
N ARG A 489 2.87 -18.49 -4.69
CA ARG A 489 2.61 -19.75 -3.97
C ARG A 489 1.50 -20.48 -4.74
N ALA A 490 1.81 -21.67 -5.22
CA ALA A 490 0.86 -22.52 -5.94
C ALA A 490 -0.33 -22.90 -5.06
#